data_8d697ae37a77f87dc71e97a07b847e0c
#
_entry.id   8d697ae37a77f87dc71e97a07b847e0c
#
_cell.length_a   1.000
_cell.length_b   1.000
_cell.length_c   1.000
_cell.angle_alpha   90.00
_cell.angle_beta   90.00
_cell.angle_gamma   90.00
#
_symmetry.space_group_name_H-M   'P 1'
#
loop_
_entity.id
_entity.type
_entity.pdbx_description
1 polymer ?
#
loop_
_entity_poly.entity_id
_entity_poly.type
_entity_poly.pdbx_seq_one_letter_code
_entity_poly.pdbx_strand_id
1 'polypeptide(L)'
;MTTLENTTIYHEIDFLLPAQRFNINFSYITQKGLPFVREFVLRLIHLAPMSMSQVATFFGFTRKEVQEAIDDLVERGELTLSENGRLTLTEKSSGYFTELGEVPRLSLLRDSTACLSFDLATFSCLGKDNSSEKSKAGISIKVDDENASCSETQVEKHFQRQFHEILQKGFLSRSLTQDEKDSPTVYTVNSVNKIKQMPVRLPVQFKVDTDGRSVEREDFEKLKNSDYVHERISLELDRLGRPSNFGEIAKAMLDIGDGETLKLFDSKGSSVSLQFFEDLARLEANSQKKRTTFLGPIYSSANWGLLQKHLAPIIKARRESKADVGQTPFLWLAPSDPYWGKSSNLQVRVSEILSMASTKEKRLYSPTIYLPVSGPDDQKTARQWKWEFDPNSDKVYGLIEGFLGGNVEVMHFEGEFVAVVYHVSLPDSYPVSLPIGFISADKDVVSSVGRLITTYLECSSGFERPNDCGLLSRFGRNE
;
A
#
# COMPACT_ATOMS: atom_id res chain seq x y z
N MET A 1 -21.45 1.49 17.26
CA MET A 1 -20.90 2.80 16.84
C MET A 1 -19.97 3.27 17.96
N THR A 2 -18.73 2.84 17.93
CA THR A 2 -17.71 3.22 18.91
C THR A 2 -16.99 4.43 18.34
N THR A 3 -16.98 5.50 19.10
CA THR A 3 -16.35 6.79 18.80
C THR A 3 -14.86 6.62 18.54
N LEU A 4 -14.48 6.75 17.27
CA LEU A 4 -13.09 6.75 16.75
C LEU A 4 -12.32 8.06 17.06
N GLU A 5 -12.80 8.88 18.00
CA GLU A 5 -12.34 10.28 18.10
C GLU A 5 -11.07 10.51 18.93
N ASN A 6 -10.51 9.51 19.63
CA ASN A 6 -9.32 9.73 20.47
C ASN A 6 -8.32 8.56 20.42
N THR A 7 -7.85 8.20 19.24
CA THR A 7 -6.78 7.19 19.11
C THR A 7 -5.49 7.82 18.61
N THR A 8 -4.34 7.35 19.13
CA THR A 8 -3.02 7.81 18.71
C THR A 8 -2.29 6.72 17.94
N ILE A 9 -1.80 7.04 16.74
CA ILE A 9 -0.98 6.11 15.93
C ILE A 9 0.41 6.04 16.59
N TYR A 10 0.83 4.81 16.98
CA TYR A 10 2.16 4.59 17.51
C TYR A 10 3.10 3.86 16.57
N HIS A 11 2.57 3.18 15.53
CA HIS A 11 3.41 2.56 14.50
C HIS A 11 2.69 2.48 13.16
N GLU A 12 3.48 2.49 12.07
CA GLU A 12 3.01 2.30 10.69
C GLU A 12 3.90 1.26 10.01
N ILE A 13 3.29 0.16 9.58
CA ILE A 13 3.99 -0.95 8.94
C ILE A 13 3.30 -1.30 7.63
N ASP A 14 4.09 -1.48 6.59
CA ASP A 14 3.61 -1.95 5.31
C ASP A 14 3.69 -3.47 5.24
N PHE A 15 2.58 -4.11 4.95
CA PHE A 15 2.53 -5.53 4.64
C PHE A 15 2.49 -5.74 3.13
N LEU A 16 3.24 -6.74 2.67
CA LEU A 16 3.35 -7.08 1.26
C LEU A 16 2.52 -8.33 0.99
N LEU A 17 1.29 -8.12 0.51
CA LEU A 17 0.37 -9.19 0.14
C LEU A 17 0.73 -9.70 -1.25
N PRO A 18 0.98 -11.01 -1.45
CA PRO A 18 1.20 -11.57 -2.76
C PRO A 18 0.02 -11.30 -3.69
N ALA A 19 0.31 -10.77 -4.85
CA ALA A 19 -0.66 -10.53 -5.90
C ALA A 19 -0.08 -10.90 -7.26
N GLN A 20 -0.94 -11.15 -8.23
CA GLN A 20 -0.55 -11.54 -9.57
C GLN A 20 -1.41 -10.86 -10.60
N ARG A 21 -0.79 -10.47 -11.69
CA ARG A 21 -1.45 -9.90 -12.85
C ARG A 21 -1.79 -11.00 -13.85
N PHE A 22 -3.01 -10.93 -14.36
CA PHE A 22 -3.54 -11.91 -15.30
C PHE A 22 -4.03 -11.22 -16.58
N ASN A 23 -3.87 -11.92 -17.69
CA ASN A 23 -4.56 -11.62 -18.93
C ASN A 23 -5.78 -12.54 -19.03
N ILE A 24 -6.98 -11.95 -19.03
CA ILE A 24 -8.25 -12.65 -18.98
C ILE A 24 -8.97 -12.42 -20.30
N ASN A 25 -9.19 -13.50 -21.08
CA ASN A 25 -10.01 -13.47 -22.27
C ASN A 25 -11.40 -13.99 -21.92
N PHE A 26 -12.43 -13.25 -22.25
CA PHE A 26 -13.80 -13.59 -21.87
C PHE A 26 -14.80 -13.14 -22.94
N SER A 27 -15.92 -13.86 -23.02
CA SER A 27 -17.06 -13.51 -23.83
C SER A 27 -18.18 -12.97 -22.94
N TYR A 28 -18.85 -11.94 -23.40
CA TYR A 28 -19.92 -11.28 -22.64
C TYR A 28 -21.12 -11.01 -23.54
N ILE A 29 -22.29 -10.95 -22.93
CA ILE A 29 -23.56 -10.67 -23.58
C ILE A 29 -23.94 -9.23 -23.29
N THR A 30 -24.33 -8.53 -24.35
CA THR A 30 -24.91 -7.19 -24.29
C THR A 30 -26.28 -7.19 -24.90
N GLN A 31 -27.18 -6.35 -24.40
CA GLN A 31 -28.50 -6.16 -25.00
C GLN A 31 -28.49 -4.83 -25.74
N LYS A 32 -28.66 -4.90 -27.05
CA LYS A 32 -28.75 -3.72 -27.91
C LYS A 32 -30.21 -3.48 -28.29
N GLY A 33 -30.68 -2.26 -28.08
CA GLY A 33 -31.99 -1.82 -28.61
C GLY A 33 -31.96 -1.80 -30.13
N LEU A 34 -33.11 -1.99 -30.73
CA LEU A 34 -33.26 -1.91 -32.17
C LEU A 34 -33.44 -0.46 -32.65
N PRO A 35 -33.09 -0.10 -33.92
CA PRO A 35 -33.47 1.18 -34.50
C PRO A 35 -34.97 1.38 -34.46
N PHE A 36 -35.41 2.63 -34.27
CA PHE A 36 -36.80 3.01 -34.00
C PHE A 36 -37.81 2.31 -34.92
N VAL A 37 -37.66 2.45 -36.23
CA VAL A 37 -38.64 1.87 -37.20
C VAL A 37 -38.68 0.35 -37.06
N ARG A 38 -37.51 -0.30 -36.97
CA ARG A 38 -37.39 -1.76 -36.81
C ARG A 38 -38.03 -2.22 -35.50
N GLU A 39 -37.74 -1.53 -34.41
CA GLU A 39 -38.31 -1.85 -33.08
C GLU A 39 -39.86 -1.82 -33.12
N PHE A 40 -40.40 -0.71 -33.60
CA PHE A 40 -41.86 -0.51 -33.56
C PHE A 40 -42.60 -1.44 -34.54
N VAL A 41 -42.05 -1.70 -35.73
CA VAL A 41 -42.64 -2.67 -36.66
C VAL A 41 -42.64 -4.08 -36.05
N LEU A 42 -41.53 -4.55 -35.48
CA LEU A 42 -41.49 -5.86 -34.83
C LEU A 42 -42.44 -5.94 -33.62
N ARG A 43 -42.54 -4.89 -32.79
CA ARG A 43 -43.51 -4.81 -31.67
C ARG A 43 -44.94 -4.91 -32.14
N LEU A 44 -45.27 -4.19 -33.22
CA LEU A 44 -46.62 -4.19 -33.80
C LEU A 44 -47.00 -5.58 -34.30
N ILE A 45 -46.08 -6.23 -35.04
CA ILE A 45 -46.31 -7.59 -35.60
C ILE A 45 -46.32 -8.65 -34.48
N HIS A 46 -45.56 -8.44 -33.37
CA HIS A 46 -45.63 -9.29 -32.19
C HIS A 46 -46.99 -9.28 -31.51
N LEU A 47 -47.65 -8.12 -31.49
CA LEU A 47 -49.02 -8.00 -30.95
C LEU A 47 -50.06 -8.75 -31.79
N ALA A 48 -49.95 -8.63 -33.11
CA ALA A 48 -50.85 -9.34 -34.05
C ALA A 48 -50.25 -9.39 -35.45
N PRO A 49 -50.40 -10.52 -36.21
CA PRO A 49 -50.03 -10.59 -37.61
C PRO A 49 -50.82 -9.57 -38.47
N MET A 50 -50.11 -8.76 -39.25
CA MET A 50 -50.70 -7.66 -40.03
C MET A 50 -50.29 -7.73 -41.51
N SER A 51 -51.16 -7.17 -42.38
CA SER A 51 -50.79 -6.96 -43.79
C SER A 51 -49.89 -5.70 -43.93
N MET A 52 -49.13 -5.61 -45.01
CA MET A 52 -48.29 -4.43 -45.30
C MET A 52 -49.15 -3.13 -45.30
N SER A 53 -50.39 -3.18 -45.82
CA SER A 53 -51.25 -2.01 -45.82
C SER A 53 -51.68 -1.55 -44.44
N GLN A 54 -51.89 -2.50 -43.51
CA GLN A 54 -52.20 -2.17 -42.09
C GLN A 54 -51.00 -1.54 -41.38
N VAL A 55 -49.78 -2.05 -41.62
CA VAL A 55 -48.53 -1.47 -41.08
C VAL A 55 -48.31 -0.05 -41.64
N ALA A 56 -48.51 0.13 -42.97
CA ALA A 56 -48.43 1.44 -43.59
C ALA A 56 -49.40 2.45 -42.97
N THR A 57 -50.66 2.05 -42.77
CA THR A 57 -51.68 2.89 -42.17
C THR A 57 -51.38 3.24 -40.72
N PHE A 58 -50.88 2.28 -39.96
CA PHE A 58 -50.56 2.49 -38.55
C PHE A 58 -49.41 3.51 -38.33
N PHE A 59 -48.36 3.44 -39.17
CA PHE A 59 -47.23 4.35 -39.07
C PHE A 59 -47.32 5.61 -39.92
N GLY A 60 -48.32 5.70 -40.79
CA GLY A 60 -48.44 6.81 -41.76
C GLY A 60 -47.41 6.72 -42.88
N PHE A 61 -46.88 5.53 -43.18
CA PHE A 61 -45.90 5.33 -44.23
C PHE A 61 -46.51 5.31 -45.62
N THR A 62 -45.79 5.84 -46.59
CA THR A 62 -46.10 5.63 -48.00
C THR A 62 -45.88 4.16 -48.37
N ARG A 63 -46.48 3.74 -49.50
CA ARG A 63 -46.34 2.37 -50.01
C ARG A 63 -44.87 1.97 -50.24
N LYS A 64 -44.02 2.93 -50.65
CA LYS A 64 -42.60 2.69 -50.88
C LYS A 64 -41.83 2.52 -49.57
N GLU A 65 -42.07 3.39 -48.59
CA GLU A 65 -41.40 3.35 -47.29
C GLU A 65 -41.71 2.07 -46.51
N VAL A 66 -42.98 1.63 -46.51
CA VAL A 66 -43.34 0.36 -45.85
C VAL A 66 -42.70 -0.83 -46.54
N GLN A 67 -42.66 -0.82 -47.88
CA GLN A 67 -42.00 -1.89 -48.65
C GLN A 67 -40.52 -1.99 -48.29
N GLU A 68 -39.79 -0.87 -48.33
CA GLU A 68 -38.36 -0.84 -47.99
C GLU A 68 -38.11 -1.31 -46.55
N ALA A 69 -38.91 -0.88 -45.57
CA ALA A 69 -38.79 -1.28 -44.16
C ALA A 69 -39.08 -2.78 -43.97
N ILE A 70 -40.07 -3.33 -44.66
CA ILE A 70 -40.43 -4.75 -44.56
C ILE A 70 -39.42 -5.62 -45.30
N ASP A 71 -38.94 -5.22 -46.48
CA ASP A 71 -37.92 -5.96 -47.24
C ASP A 71 -36.60 -6.09 -46.42
N ASP A 72 -36.17 -5.00 -45.75
CA ASP A 72 -34.99 -5.06 -44.82
C ASP A 72 -35.20 -6.07 -43.69
N LEU A 73 -36.40 -6.12 -43.10
CA LEU A 73 -36.69 -7.06 -41.99
C LEU A 73 -36.81 -8.50 -42.46
N VAL A 74 -37.33 -8.72 -43.71
CA VAL A 74 -37.40 -10.05 -44.32
C VAL A 74 -36.00 -10.54 -44.73
N GLU A 75 -35.17 -9.67 -45.33
CA GLU A 75 -33.79 -9.98 -45.66
C GLU A 75 -32.96 -10.36 -44.43
N ARG A 76 -33.18 -9.71 -43.31
CA ARG A 76 -32.59 -10.02 -41.99
C ARG A 76 -33.11 -11.34 -41.39
N GLY A 77 -34.17 -11.91 -41.97
CA GLY A 77 -34.83 -13.10 -41.43
C GLY A 77 -35.59 -12.84 -40.13
N GLU A 78 -36.16 -11.64 -39.96
CA GLU A 78 -36.89 -11.24 -38.75
C GLU A 78 -38.41 -11.26 -38.98
N LEU A 79 -38.83 -11.04 -40.22
CA LEU A 79 -40.23 -11.18 -40.62
C LEU A 79 -40.34 -12.24 -41.71
N THR A 80 -41.51 -12.88 -41.74
CA THR A 80 -41.91 -13.77 -42.84
C THR A 80 -43.32 -13.41 -43.29
N LEU A 81 -43.59 -13.62 -44.58
CA LEU A 81 -44.91 -13.45 -45.13
C LEU A 81 -45.65 -14.80 -45.11
N SER A 82 -46.77 -14.88 -44.40
CA SER A 82 -47.60 -16.07 -44.36
C SER A 82 -48.36 -16.27 -45.66
N GLU A 83 -48.87 -17.47 -45.91
CA GLU A 83 -49.70 -17.80 -47.11
C GLU A 83 -50.92 -16.87 -47.27
N ASN A 84 -51.41 -16.29 -46.18
CA ASN A 84 -52.53 -15.37 -46.16
C ASN A 84 -52.13 -13.88 -46.38
N GLY A 85 -50.85 -13.61 -46.80
CA GLY A 85 -50.34 -12.27 -47.07
C GLY A 85 -50.16 -11.41 -45.81
N ARG A 86 -50.04 -12.04 -44.63
CA ARG A 86 -49.79 -11.34 -43.37
C ARG A 86 -48.33 -11.53 -42.95
N LEU A 87 -47.77 -10.46 -42.41
CA LEU A 87 -46.43 -10.45 -41.79
C LEU A 87 -46.50 -11.12 -40.40
N THR A 88 -45.57 -12.01 -40.14
CA THR A 88 -45.41 -12.69 -38.85
C THR A 88 -43.93 -12.66 -38.45
N LEU A 89 -43.69 -12.69 -37.16
CA LEU A 89 -42.31 -12.85 -36.63
C LEU A 89 -41.76 -14.24 -37.00
N THR A 90 -40.49 -14.30 -37.28
CA THR A 90 -39.78 -15.57 -37.36
C THR A 90 -39.46 -16.09 -35.95
N GLU A 91 -39.04 -17.34 -35.81
CA GLU A 91 -38.58 -17.89 -34.54
C GLU A 91 -37.43 -17.05 -33.96
N LYS A 92 -36.52 -16.57 -34.81
CA LYS A 92 -35.42 -15.68 -34.45
C LYS A 92 -35.91 -14.37 -33.81
N SER A 93 -36.81 -13.67 -34.42
CA SER A 93 -37.31 -12.36 -33.94
C SER A 93 -38.32 -12.49 -32.80
N SER A 94 -39.03 -13.58 -32.70
CA SER A 94 -39.85 -13.91 -31.53
C SER A 94 -39.00 -14.02 -30.25
N GLY A 95 -37.76 -14.53 -30.33
CA GLY A 95 -36.80 -14.58 -29.24
C GLY A 95 -36.27 -13.22 -28.77
N TYR A 96 -36.60 -12.13 -29.46
CA TYR A 96 -36.23 -10.77 -29.04
C TYR A 96 -37.18 -10.22 -27.94
N PHE A 97 -38.30 -10.88 -27.69
CA PHE A 97 -39.33 -10.45 -26.77
C PHE A 97 -39.39 -11.40 -25.55
N THR A 98 -39.46 -10.87 -24.37
CA THR A 98 -39.66 -11.62 -23.13
C THR A 98 -41.17 -11.76 -22.83
N GLU A 99 -41.92 -10.67 -23.04
CA GLU A 99 -43.37 -10.63 -22.84
C GLU A 99 -44.09 -9.84 -23.98
N LEU A 100 -45.39 -10.03 -24.05
CA LEU A 100 -46.21 -9.37 -25.08
C LEU A 100 -46.17 -7.86 -24.89
N GLY A 101 -45.78 -7.10 -25.92
CA GLY A 101 -45.72 -5.63 -25.91
C GLY A 101 -44.44 -5.01 -25.35
N GLU A 102 -43.50 -5.82 -24.84
CA GLU A 102 -42.18 -5.32 -24.42
C GLU A 102 -41.31 -4.85 -25.57
N VAL A 103 -40.24 -4.11 -25.20
CA VAL A 103 -39.24 -3.64 -26.17
C VAL A 103 -38.35 -4.80 -26.60
N PRO A 104 -38.22 -5.09 -27.90
CA PRO A 104 -37.38 -6.17 -28.39
C PRO A 104 -35.89 -5.88 -28.10
N ARG A 105 -35.19 -6.89 -27.62
CA ARG A 105 -33.78 -6.79 -27.26
C ARG A 105 -32.97 -7.82 -28.02
N LEU A 106 -31.92 -7.34 -28.69
CA LEU A 106 -31.00 -8.21 -29.40
C LEU A 106 -29.81 -8.56 -28.48
N SER A 107 -29.74 -9.80 -28.07
CA SER A 107 -28.57 -10.29 -27.32
C SER A 107 -27.39 -10.52 -28.28
N LEU A 108 -26.28 -9.81 -28.05
CA LEU A 108 -25.05 -9.94 -28.83
C LEU A 108 -23.95 -10.54 -27.96
N LEU A 109 -23.39 -11.65 -28.44
CA LEU A 109 -22.19 -12.23 -27.84
C LEU A 109 -20.96 -11.49 -28.40
N ARG A 110 -20.08 -11.01 -27.54
CA ARG A 110 -18.84 -10.31 -27.88
C ARG A 110 -17.68 -10.84 -27.06
N ASP A 111 -16.50 -10.79 -27.66
CA ASP A 111 -15.26 -11.15 -26.98
C ASP A 111 -14.50 -9.91 -26.53
N SER A 112 -13.83 -10.03 -25.39
CA SER A 112 -12.98 -8.98 -24.85
C SER A 112 -11.81 -9.58 -24.05
N THR A 113 -10.82 -8.72 -23.81
CA THR A 113 -9.63 -9.06 -23.04
C THR A 113 -9.39 -8.01 -21.96
N ALA A 114 -9.05 -8.43 -20.75
CA ALA A 114 -8.70 -7.56 -19.67
C ALA A 114 -7.40 -7.98 -18.99
N CYS A 115 -6.52 -7.00 -18.74
CA CYS A 115 -5.34 -7.20 -17.90
C CYS A 115 -5.63 -6.65 -16.51
N LEU A 116 -5.81 -7.54 -15.53
CA LEU A 116 -6.20 -7.20 -14.17
C LEU A 116 -5.29 -7.89 -13.16
N SER A 117 -5.10 -7.22 -12.01
CA SER A 117 -4.37 -7.76 -10.87
C SER A 117 -5.34 -8.26 -9.82
N PHE A 118 -5.02 -9.42 -9.23
CA PHE A 118 -5.76 -10.00 -8.11
C PHE A 118 -4.78 -10.32 -6.98
N ASP A 119 -5.17 -10.10 -5.72
CA ASP A 119 -4.43 -10.65 -4.60
C ASP A 119 -4.59 -12.17 -4.56
N LEU A 120 -3.62 -12.88 -3.97
CA LEU A 120 -3.62 -14.32 -3.89
C LEU A 120 -4.17 -14.87 -2.56
N ALA A 121 -4.64 -14.00 -1.67
CA ALA A 121 -5.27 -14.39 -0.40
C ALA A 121 -6.79 -14.49 -0.54
N THR A 122 -7.42 -13.44 -1.06
CA THR A 122 -8.88 -13.31 -1.15
C THR A 122 -9.39 -13.31 -2.59
N PHE A 123 -8.49 -13.23 -3.56
CA PHE A 123 -8.80 -13.05 -4.98
C PHE A 123 -9.68 -11.83 -5.27
N SER A 124 -9.50 -10.75 -4.50
CA SER A 124 -10.11 -9.46 -4.79
C SER A 124 -9.44 -8.82 -6.00
N CYS A 125 -10.25 -8.23 -6.89
CA CYS A 125 -9.72 -7.52 -8.04
C CYS A 125 -9.15 -6.16 -7.63
N LEU A 126 -7.85 -5.97 -7.84
CA LEU A 126 -7.09 -4.76 -7.52
C LEU A 126 -7.03 -3.75 -8.68
N GLY A 127 -7.66 -4.09 -9.83
CA GLY A 127 -7.70 -3.24 -11.01
C GLY A 127 -6.52 -3.42 -11.95
N LYS A 128 -6.28 -2.36 -12.74
CA LYS A 128 -5.22 -2.33 -13.78
C LYS A 128 -3.85 -1.90 -13.23
N ASP A 129 -3.77 -1.58 -11.96
CA ASP A 129 -2.65 -0.85 -11.38
C ASP A 129 -1.33 -1.58 -11.56
N ASN A 130 -0.39 -0.84 -12.14
CA ASN A 130 0.98 -1.25 -12.41
C ASN A 130 1.92 -0.58 -11.43
N SER A 131 1.46 -0.24 -10.24
CA SER A 131 2.31 0.47 -9.30
C SER A 131 3.59 -0.36 -9.07
N SER A 132 4.60 -0.06 -9.85
CA SER A 132 5.97 -0.45 -9.56
C SER A 132 6.41 0.40 -8.38
N GLU A 133 5.88 0.14 -7.19
CA GLU A 133 6.40 0.74 -5.99
C GLU A 133 7.87 0.35 -5.88
N LYS A 134 8.73 1.35 -5.92
CA LYS A 134 10.18 1.16 -5.87
C LYS A 134 10.65 0.64 -4.53
N SER A 135 9.90 0.92 -3.45
CA SER A 135 10.24 0.45 -2.11
C SER A 135 9.96 -1.03 -1.95
N LYS A 136 10.97 -1.77 -1.55
CA LYS A 136 10.90 -3.20 -1.25
C LYS A 136 10.71 -3.48 0.24
N ALA A 137 10.82 -2.45 1.08
CA ALA A 137 10.64 -2.56 2.52
C ALA A 137 9.18 -2.91 2.86
N GLY A 138 8.99 -3.83 3.79
CA GLY A 138 7.69 -4.30 4.24
C GLY A 138 7.78 -5.73 4.79
N ILE A 139 6.72 -6.18 5.46
CA ILE A 139 6.60 -7.55 5.97
C ILE A 139 5.81 -8.37 4.94
N SER A 140 6.43 -9.42 4.41
CA SER A 140 5.77 -10.29 3.43
C SER A 140 4.74 -11.19 4.10
N ILE A 141 3.51 -11.16 3.65
CA ILE A 141 2.44 -12.05 4.07
C ILE A 141 2.57 -13.36 3.28
N LYS A 142 2.47 -14.50 3.96
CA LYS A 142 2.40 -15.81 3.32
C LYS A 142 0.95 -16.15 3.03
N VAL A 143 0.69 -16.60 1.82
CA VAL A 143 -0.58 -17.18 1.39
C VAL A 143 -0.44 -18.68 1.27
N ASP A 144 -1.57 -19.40 1.25
CA ASP A 144 -1.56 -20.85 1.09
C ASP A 144 -0.99 -21.26 -0.27
N ASP A 145 -0.18 -22.32 -0.29
CA ASP A 145 0.46 -22.81 -1.52
C ASP A 145 -0.57 -23.24 -2.58
N GLU A 146 -1.75 -23.71 -2.16
CA GLU A 146 -2.86 -24.03 -3.05
C GLU A 146 -3.35 -22.78 -3.81
N ASN A 147 -3.51 -21.66 -3.13
CA ASN A 147 -3.90 -20.39 -3.75
C ASN A 147 -2.89 -19.91 -4.79
N ALA A 148 -1.62 -20.09 -4.52
CA ALA A 148 -0.56 -19.70 -5.45
C ALA A 148 -0.51 -20.61 -6.69
N SER A 149 -0.67 -21.93 -6.49
CA SER A 149 -0.60 -22.95 -7.57
C SER A 149 -1.83 -22.92 -8.47
N CYS A 150 -3.03 -22.85 -7.89
CA CYS A 150 -4.32 -22.87 -8.60
C CYS A 150 -4.87 -21.46 -8.91
N SER A 151 -4.01 -20.43 -8.90
CA SER A 151 -4.46 -19.04 -8.99
C SER A 151 -5.24 -18.70 -10.27
N GLU A 152 -4.95 -19.33 -11.42
CA GLU A 152 -5.69 -19.12 -12.68
C GLU A 152 -7.14 -19.57 -12.56
N THR A 153 -7.38 -20.76 -12.02
CA THR A 153 -8.73 -21.30 -11.79
C THR A 153 -9.50 -20.48 -10.76
N GLN A 154 -8.84 -20.02 -9.72
CA GLN A 154 -9.48 -19.18 -8.72
C GLN A 154 -9.85 -17.81 -9.31
N VAL A 155 -8.95 -17.20 -10.07
CA VAL A 155 -9.22 -15.91 -10.74
C VAL A 155 -10.36 -16.04 -11.75
N GLU A 156 -10.47 -17.12 -12.51
CA GLU A 156 -11.60 -17.37 -13.39
C GLU A 156 -12.93 -17.28 -12.64
N LYS A 157 -13.06 -18.04 -11.54
CA LYS A 157 -14.27 -18.04 -10.69
C LYS A 157 -14.56 -16.66 -10.08
N HIS A 158 -13.53 -16.02 -9.54
CA HIS A 158 -13.68 -14.72 -8.88
C HIS A 158 -13.94 -13.60 -9.88
N PHE A 159 -13.37 -13.63 -11.08
CA PHE A 159 -13.66 -12.68 -12.14
C PHE A 159 -15.14 -12.74 -12.55
N GLN A 160 -15.70 -13.94 -12.75
CA GLN A 160 -17.12 -14.11 -13.05
C GLN A 160 -18.01 -13.53 -11.93
N ARG A 161 -17.71 -13.84 -10.68
CA ARG A 161 -18.48 -13.35 -9.52
C ARG A 161 -18.39 -11.84 -9.31
N GLN A 162 -17.23 -11.27 -9.60
CA GLN A 162 -16.94 -9.85 -9.37
C GLN A 162 -17.13 -8.99 -10.62
N PHE A 163 -17.58 -9.56 -11.72
CA PHE A 163 -17.61 -8.88 -13.04
C PHE A 163 -18.31 -7.53 -13.00
N HIS A 164 -19.51 -7.45 -12.42
CA HIS A 164 -20.26 -6.20 -12.32
C HIS A 164 -19.54 -5.14 -11.46
N GLU A 165 -18.92 -5.56 -10.37
CA GLU A 165 -18.15 -4.65 -9.52
C GLU A 165 -16.90 -4.14 -10.24
N ILE A 166 -16.19 -5.04 -10.94
CA ILE A 166 -15.01 -4.69 -11.75
C ILE A 166 -15.39 -3.68 -12.85
N LEU A 167 -16.57 -3.87 -13.45
CA LEU A 167 -17.12 -2.97 -14.45
C LEU A 167 -17.47 -1.61 -13.84
N GLN A 168 -18.18 -1.58 -12.71
CA GLN A 168 -18.57 -0.36 -12.00
C GLN A 168 -17.36 0.46 -11.53
N LYS A 169 -16.30 -0.21 -11.08
CA LYS A 169 -15.03 0.41 -10.71
C LYS A 169 -14.22 0.95 -11.91
N GLY A 170 -14.71 0.71 -13.14
CA GLY A 170 -14.04 1.17 -14.36
C GLY A 170 -12.75 0.44 -14.69
N PHE A 171 -12.52 -0.75 -14.14
CA PHE A 171 -11.34 -1.56 -14.39
C PHE A 171 -11.36 -2.26 -15.76
N LEU A 172 -12.53 -2.36 -16.39
CA LEU A 172 -12.68 -2.86 -17.76
C LEU A 172 -12.62 -1.73 -18.79
N SER A 173 -12.61 -2.08 -20.08
CA SER A 173 -12.63 -1.08 -21.16
C SER A 173 -13.94 -0.32 -21.17
N ARG A 174 -13.88 1.00 -21.41
CA ARG A 174 -15.08 1.83 -21.58
C ARG A 174 -15.94 1.41 -22.78
N SER A 175 -15.33 0.72 -23.77
CA SER A 175 -16.09 0.19 -24.93
C SER A 175 -17.13 -0.85 -24.54
N LEU A 176 -17.04 -1.44 -23.34
CA LEU A 176 -18.04 -2.38 -22.80
C LEU A 176 -19.33 -1.68 -22.35
N THR A 177 -19.29 -0.36 -22.11
CA THR A 177 -20.42 0.40 -21.53
C THR A 177 -20.94 1.53 -22.43
N GLN A 178 -20.24 1.84 -23.53
CA GLN A 178 -20.51 3.09 -24.30
C GLN A 178 -21.81 3.11 -25.12
N ASP A 179 -22.36 1.95 -25.49
CA ASP A 179 -23.50 1.87 -26.43
C ASP A 179 -24.74 1.15 -25.89
N GLU A 180 -24.83 0.90 -24.55
CA GLU A 180 -25.78 -0.10 -24.07
C GLU A 180 -26.67 0.42 -22.93
N LYS A 181 -28.00 0.22 -23.11
CA LYS A 181 -29.00 0.55 -22.08
C LYS A 181 -28.91 -0.37 -20.85
N ASP A 182 -28.37 -1.57 -21.02
CA ASP A 182 -28.25 -2.59 -19.95
C ASP A 182 -26.77 -2.96 -19.71
N SER A 183 -26.43 -3.23 -18.46
CA SER A 183 -25.07 -3.64 -18.09
C SER A 183 -24.72 -4.97 -18.74
N PRO A 184 -23.50 -5.11 -19.34
CA PRO A 184 -23.05 -6.36 -19.92
C PRO A 184 -22.92 -7.44 -18.85
N THR A 185 -23.16 -8.69 -19.26
CA THR A 185 -23.03 -9.87 -18.38
C THR A 185 -21.99 -10.83 -18.96
N VAL A 186 -21.08 -11.31 -18.13
CA VAL A 186 -20.10 -12.30 -18.59
C VAL A 186 -20.83 -13.60 -18.95
N TYR A 187 -20.54 -14.13 -20.14
CA TYR A 187 -21.06 -15.40 -20.61
C TYR A 187 -20.11 -16.56 -20.25
N THR A 188 -18.85 -16.41 -20.61
CA THR A 188 -17.81 -17.37 -20.26
C THR A 188 -16.44 -16.71 -20.17
N VAL A 189 -15.56 -17.26 -19.37
CA VAL A 189 -14.15 -16.92 -19.37
C VAL A 189 -13.43 -17.97 -20.22
N ASN A 190 -12.82 -17.52 -21.30
CA ASN A 190 -12.20 -18.41 -22.30
C ASN A 190 -10.79 -18.86 -21.88
N SER A 191 -10.03 -17.93 -21.26
CA SER A 191 -8.69 -18.25 -20.72
C SER A 191 -8.25 -17.20 -19.68
N VAL A 192 -7.45 -17.67 -18.73
CA VAL A 192 -6.77 -16.84 -17.74
C VAL A 192 -5.28 -17.20 -17.79
N ASN A 193 -4.42 -16.23 -18.09
CA ASN A 193 -2.99 -16.44 -18.22
C ASN A 193 -2.22 -15.54 -17.25
N LYS A 194 -1.28 -16.10 -16.50
CA LYS A 194 -0.40 -15.37 -15.60
C LYS A 194 0.57 -14.50 -16.40
N ILE A 195 0.72 -13.22 -16.02
CA ILE A 195 1.67 -12.31 -16.65
C ILE A 195 2.86 -12.06 -15.73
N LYS A 196 2.59 -11.56 -14.52
CA LYS A 196 3.63 -11.13 -13.58
C LYS A 196 3.13 -11.24 -12.15
N GLN A 197 3.98 -11.79 -11.29
CA GLN A 197 3.76 -11.75 -9.84
C GLN A 197 4.33 -10.44 -9.30
N MET A 198 3.60 -9.80 -8.40
CA MET A 198 3.97 -8.55 -7.74
C MET A 198 3.25 -8.45 -6.39
N PRO A 199 3.94 -8.01 -5.33
CA PRO A 199 3.24 -7.76 -4.08
C PRO A 199 2.40 -6.48 -4.17
N VAL A 200 1.28 -6.48 -3.44
CA VAL A 200 0.50 -5.28 -3.16
C VAL A 200 0.82 -4.82 -1.74
N ARG A 201 1.07 -3.54 -1.60
CA ARG A 201 1.36 -2.91 -0.31
C ARG A 201 0.07 -2.60 0.42
N LEU A 202 -0.01 -3.07 1.65
CA LEU A 202 -1.08 -2.78 2.59
C LEU A 202 -0.47 -1.98 3.75
N PRO A 203 -0.63 -0.66 3.78
CA PRO A 203 -0.20 0.15 4.92
C PRO A 203 -1.14 -0.11 6.10
N VAL A 204 -0.57 -0.51 7.22
CA VAL A 204 -1.29 -0.79 8.46
C VAL A 204 -0.84 0.17 9.55
N GLN A 205 -1.80 0.86 10.15
CA GLN A 205 -1.58 1.72 11.29
C GLN A 205 -1.91 0.96 12.58
N PHE A 206 -1.00 0.99 13.52
CA PHE A 206 -1.19 0.48 14.87
C PHE A 206 -1.50 1.65 15.80
N LYS A 207 -2.64 1.56 16.47
CA LYS A 207 -3.20 2.63 17.27
C LYS A 207 -3.37 2.22 18.73
N VAL A 208 -3.32 3.20 19.62
CA VAL A 208 -3.68 3.06 21.04
C VAL A 208 -4.83 4.01 21.37
N ASP A 209 -5.67 3.59 22.29
CA ASP A 209 -6.71 4.43 22.86
C ASP A 209 -6.15 5.37 23.95
N THR A 210 -7.01 6.17 24.57
CA THR A 210 -6.64 7.10 25.64
C THR A 210 -6.09 6.40 26.90
N ASP A 211 -6.44 5.12 27.10
CA ASP A 211 -5.94 4.31 28.21
C ASP A 211 -4.60 3.61 27.88
N GLY A 212 -4.06 3.81 26.67
CA GLY A 212 -2.82 3.19 26.20
C GLY A 212 -2.98 1.74 25.76
N ARG A 213 -4.22 1.27 25.49
CA ARG A 213 -4.49 -0.09 25.02
C ARG A 213 -4.45 -0.12 23.51
N SER A 214 -3.93 -1.22 22.96
CA SER A 214 -3.92 -1.45 21.50
C SER A 214 -5.35 -1.55 20.95
N VAL A 215 -5.60 -0.81 19.87
CA VAL A 215 -6.88 -0.81 19.15
C VAL A 215 -6.81 -1.79 17.99
N GLU A 216 -7.94 -2.41 17.68
CA GLU A 216 -8.07 -3.33 16.53
C GLU A 216 -7.76 -2.61 15.20
N ARG A 217 -7.14 -3.35 14.29
CA ARG A 217 -6.77 -2.83 12.96
C ARG A 217 -8.01 -2.58 12.11
N GLU A 218 -7.97 -1.53 11.32
CA GLU A 218 -9.04 -1.19 10.38
C GLU A 218 -9.07 -2.14 9.19
N ASP A 219 -10.27 -2.37 8.65
CA ASP A 219 -10.48 -3.19 7.47
C ASP A 219 -9.85 -2.60 6.21
N PHE A 220 -9.47 -3.48 5.28
CA PHE A 220 -8.92 -3.09 4.00
C PHE A 220 -10.03 -2.89 2.96
N GLU A 221 -10.39 -1.64 2.67
CA GLU A 221 -11.43 -1.29 1.70
C GLU A 221 -11.25 -1.95 0.32
N LYS A 222 -10.02 -2.26 -0.07
CA LYS A 222 -9.69 -2.87 -1.36
C LYS A 222 -9.88 -4.38 -1.39
N LEU A 223 -10.04 -5.03 -0.23
CA LEU A 223 -10.15 -6.48 -0.09
C LEU A 223 -11.56 -6.89 0.34
N LYS A 224 -12.05 -7.99 -0.21
CA LYS A 224 -13.40 -8.50 0.12
C LYS A 224 -13.49 -9.26 1.44
N ASN A 225 -12.38 -9.76 1.92
CA ASN A 225 -12.29 -10.50 3.18
C ASN A 225 -11.06 -10.03 3.95
N SER A 226 -11.21 -8.93 4.64
CA SER A 226 -10.14 -8.35 5.47
C SER A 226 -9.76 -9.27 6.63
N ASP A 227 -10.73 -9.98 7.23
CA ASP A 227 -10.49 -10.87 8.38
C ASP A 227 -9.43 -11.93 8.09
N TYR A 228 -9.52 -12.59 6.93
CA TYR A 228 -8.50 -13.57 6.52
C TYR A 228 -7.10 -12.94 6.40
N VAL A 229 -7.00 -11.74 5.85
CA VAL A 229 -5.73 -11.04 5.72
C VAL A 229 -5.21 -10.57 7.08
N HIS A 230 -6.10 -10.11 7.97
CA HIS A 230 -5.74 -9.77 9.35
C HIS A 230 -5.22 -10.96 10.14
N GLU A 231 -5.81 -12.14 9.95
CA GLU A 231 -5.31 -13.40 10.54
C GLU A 231 -3.89 -13.70 10.05
N ARG A 232 -3.63 -13.62 8.74
CA ARG A 232 -2.30 -13.82 8.16
C ARG A 232 -1.28 -12.79 8.65
N ILE A 233 -1.68 -11.53 8.79
CA ILE A 233 -0.85 -10.49 9.41
C ILE A 233 -0.50 -10.87 10.84
N SER A 234 -1.47 -11.29 11.65
CA SER A 234 -1.24 -11.71 13.04
C SER A 234 -0.24 -12.87 13.12
N LEU A 235 -0.37 -13.87 12.26
CA LEU A 235 0.58 -15.00 12.21
C LEU A 235 2.02 -14.54 11.85
N GLU A 236 2.20 -13.58 10.95
CA GLU A 236 3.53 -13.06 10.65
C GLU A 236 4.07 -12.16 11.78
N LEU A 237 3.22 -11.41 12.47
CA LEU A 237 3.60 -10.64 13.65
C LEU A 237 4.05 -11.55 14.79
N ASP A 238 3.31 -12.63 15.07
CA ASP A 238 3.67 -13.63 16.10
C ASP A 238 5.01 -14.28 15.78
N ARG A 239 5.28 -14.57 14.50
CA ARG A 239 6.57 -15.14 14.06
C ARG A 239 7.75 -14.18 14.25
N LEU A 240 7.52 -12.89 14.12
CA LEU A 240 8.53 -11.84 14.30
C LEU A 240 8.62 -11.35 15.75
N GLY A 241 7.61 -11.65 16.56
CA GLY A 241 7.49 -11.24 17.95
C GLY A 241 8.74 -11.54 18.78
N ARG A 242 9.10 -10.63 19.65
CA ARG A 242 10.23 -10.75 20.57
C ARG A 242 9.73 -10.65 22.01
N PRO A 243 10.45 -11.22 22.97
CA PRO A 243 10.12 -11.02 24.39
C PRO A 243 10.22 -9.55 24.78
N SER A 244 9.69 -9.20 25.93
CA SER A 244 9.83 -7.85 26.48
C SER A 244 11.31 -7.48 26.64
N ASN A 245 11.66 -6.29 26.15
CA ASN A 245 13.01 -5.72 26.24
C ASN A 245 13.07 -4.49 27.16
N PHE A 246 12.02 -4.26 27.96
CA PHE A 246 11.92 -3.04 28.79
C PHE A 246 13.12 -2.84 29.70
N GLY A 247 13.66 -3.90 30.31
CA GLY A 247 14.83 -3.79 31.17
C GLY A 247 16.09 -3.25 30.45
N GLU A 248 16.31 -3.66 29.22
CA GLU A 248 17.42 -3.16 28.38
C GLU A 248 17.18 -1.72 27.94
N ILE A 249 15.95 -1.40 27.57
CA ILE A 249 15.52 -0.03 27.21
C ILE A 249 15.65 0.92 28.40
N ALA A 250 15.20 0.53 29.60
CA ALA A 250 15.34 1.34 30.80
C ALA A 250 16.81 1.62 31.15
N LYS A 251 17.69 0.62 30.96
CA LYS A 251 19.13 0.81 31.10
C LYS A 251 19.66 1.82 30.07
N ALA A 252 19.30 1.66 28.81
CA ALA A 252 19.71 2.59 27.75
C ALA A 252 19.24 4.03 28.02
N MET A 253 18.01 4.22 28.54
CA MET A 253 17.52 5.53 28.98
C MET A 253 18.38 6.13 30.08
N LEU A 254 18.80 5.31 31.08
CA LEU A 254 19.70 5.77 32.15
C LEU A 254 21.11 6.09 31.62
N ASP A 255 21.66 5.30 30.72
CA ASP A 255 22.97 5.53 30.12
C ASP A 255 23.01 6.83 29.29
N ILE A 256 21.89 7.19 28.66
CA ILE A 256 21.71 8.47 27.94
C ILE A 256 21.41 9.63 28.89
N GLY A 257 20.89 9.35 30.10
CA GLY A 257 20.42 10.34 31.06
C GLY A 257 18.96 10.79 30.80
N ASP A 258 18.16 9.97 30.11
CA ASP A 258 16.77 10.26 29.75
C ASP A 258 15.76 9.76 30.78
N GLY A 259 15.81 10.32 31.98
CA GLY A 259 14.83 10.02 33.03
C GLY A 259 13.41 10.54 32.74
N GLU A 260 13.24 11.45 31.78
CA GLU A 260 11.93 11.99 31.43
C GLU A 260 11.09 10.98 30.63
N THR A 261 11.66 10.35 29.63
CA THR A 261 10.98 9.29 28.88
C THR A 261 10.74 8.05 29.76
N LEU A 262 11.65 7.72 30.66
CA LEU A 262 11.48 6.59 31.57
C LEU A 262 10.23 6.71 32.46
N LYS A 263 9.86 7.93 32.86
CA LYS A 263 8.68 8.19 33.67
C LYS A 263 7.35 7.95 32.95
N LEU A 264 7.37 7.83 31.63
CA LEU A 264 6.17 7.54 30.83
C LEU A 264 5.71 6.08 31.00
N PHE A 265 6.59 5.21 31.49
CA PHE A 265 6.27 3.82 31.73
C PHE A 265 5.84 3.59 33.17
N ASP A 266 4.94 2.62 33.38
CA ASP A 266 4.59 2.18 34.71
C ASP A 266 5.79 1.52 35.41
N SER A 267 5.69 1.32 36.73
CA SER A 267 6.79 0.77 37.55
C SER A 267 7.22 -0.66 37.14
N LYS A 268 6.39 -1.38 36.38
CA LYS A 268 6.67 -2.71 35.87
C LYS A 268 7.13 -2.68 34.42
N GLY A 269 7.03 -1.52 33.75
CA GLY A 269 7.33 -1.39 32.31
C GLY A 269 6.32 -2.13 31.42
N SER A 270 5.09 -2.36 31.89
CA SER A 270 4.08 -3.12 31.18
C SER A 270 3.17 -2.26 30.32
N SER A 271 3.14 -0.96 30.54
CA SER A 271 2.30 -0.01 29.78
C SER A 271 2.90 1.39 29.77
N VAL A 272 2.46 2.17 28.77
CA VAL A 272 2.81 3.59 28.62
C VAL A 272 1.61 4.43 29.00
N SER A 273 1.82 5.46 29.84
CA SER A 273 0.80 6.44 30.17
C SER A 273 0.72 7.53 29.11
N LEU A 274 -0.31 7.48 28.25
CA LEU A 274 -0.55 8.54 27.27
C LEU A 274 -0.87 9.89 27.90
N GLN A 275 -1.52 9.90 29.06
CA GLN A 275 -1.76 11.14 29.81
C GLN A 275 -0.45 11.83 30.20
N PHE A 276 0.52 11.08 30.73
CA PHE A 276 1.85 11.62 31.02
C PHE A 276 2.59 12.04 29.76
N PHE A 277 2.42 11.32 28.65
CA PHE A 277 2.99 11.70 27.37
C PHE A 277 2.45 13.06 26.89
N GLU A 278 1.14 13.26 26.91
CA GLU A 278 0.53 14.54 26.55
C GLU A 278 0.96 15.68 27.47
N ASP A 279 1.00 15.44 28.76
CA ASP A 279 1.43 16.42 29.74
C ASP A 279 2.90 16.81 29.52
N LEU A 280 3.77 15.83 29.27
CA LEU A 280 5.18 16.07 28.95
C LEU A 280 5.31 16.87 27.65
N ALA A 281 4.59 16.50 26.60
CA ALA A 281 4.60 17.22 25.32
C ALA A 281 4.13 18.68 25.46
N ARG A 282 3.11 18.94 26.29
CA ARG A 282 2.65 20.31 26.63
C ARG A 282 3.69 21.09 27.41
N LEU A 283 4.34 20.46 28.37
CA LEU A 283 5.40 21.10 29.19
C LEU A 283 6.60 21.46 28.31
N GLU A 284 7.01 20.56 27.42
CA GLU A 284 8.12 20.80 26.49
C GLU A 284 7.81 21.94 25.50
N ALA A 285 6.57 21.96 24.95
CA ALA A 285 6.15 23.02 24.03
C ALA A 285 6.14 24.42 24.69
N ASN A 286 5.89 24.51 26.00
CA ASN A 286 5.85 25.76 26.76
C ASN A 286 7.18 26.09 27.43
N SER A 287 8.18 25.20 27.38
CA SER A 287 9.47 25.37 28.03
C SER A 287 10.51 25.95 27.07
N GLN A 288 11.52 26.62 27.62
CA GLN A 288 12.73 26.97 26.84
C GLN A 288 13.66 25.75 26.63
N LYS A 289 13.28 24.56 27.11
CA LYS A 289 14.02 23.32 26.89
C LYS A 289 13.98 22.98 25.41
N LYS A 290 15.14 22.80 24.82
CA LYS A 290 15.31 22.42 23.42
C LYS A 290 15.06 20.91 23.19
N ARG A 291 13.99 20.40 23.80
CA ARG A 291 13.60 18.99 23.75
C ARG A 291 12.16 18.86 23.26
N THR A 292 11.88 17.85 22.46
CA THR A 292 10.54 17.48 22.00
C THR A 292 10.40 15.98 22.07
N THR A 293 9.51 15.47 22.94
CA THR A 293 9.16 14.04 23.04
C THR A 293 8.09 13.69 22.00
N PHE A 294 8.18 12.51 21.41
CA PHE A 294 7.24 12.02 20.42
C PHE A 294 7.01 10.50 20.53
N LEU A 295 5.87 10.05 19.99
CA LEU A 295 5.48 8.65 19.88
C LEU A 295 5.50 8.25 18.41
N GLY A 296 5.95 7.02 18.14
CA GLY A 296 6.03 6.47 16.78
C GLY A 296 7.41 6.59 16.13
N PRO A 297 7.61 5.96 14.96
CA PRO A 297 8.87 5.98 14.24
C PRO A 297 9.26 7.41 13.84
N ILE A 298 10.55 7.75 13.92
CA ILE A 298 11.03 9.08 13.54
C ILE A 298 10.77 9.40 12.06
N TYR A 299 10.73 8.38 11.20
CA TYR A 299 10.45 8.52 9.77
C TYR A 299 8.95 8.60 9.43
N SER A 300 8.03 8.53 10.40
CA SER A 300 6.61 8.83 10.16
C SER A 300 6.45 10.28 9.72
N SER A 301 5.38 10.60 8.98
CA SER A 301 5.19 11.95 8.45
C SER A 301 5.10 13.01 9.54
N ALA A 302 4.45 12.71 10.67
CA ALA A 302 4.31 13.62 11.79
C ALA A 302 5.66 13.88 12.48
N ASN A 303 6.39 12.82 12.88
CA ASN A 303 7.65 12.92 13.60
C ASN A 303 8.76 13.49 12.71
N TRP A 304 8.74 13.17 11.42
CA TRP A 304 9.65 13.78 10.46
C TRP A 304 9.48 15.29 10.38
N GLY A 305 8.24 15.78 10.46
CA GLY A 305 7.95 17.20 10.56
C GLY A 305 8.58 17.86 11.79
N LEU A 306 8.65 17.14 12.93
CA LEU A 306 9.36 17.62 14.12
C LEU A 306 10.88 17.68 13.88
N LEU A 307 11.47 16.64 13.30
CA LEU A 307 12.90 16.62 12.95
C LEU A 307 13.26 17.75 11.99
N GLN A 308 12.43 18.01 10.99
CA GLN A 308 12.65 19.07 10.00
C GLN A 308 12.67 20.47 10.61
N LYS A 309 11.95 20.71 11.71
CA LYS A 309 12.04 21.99 12.44
C LYS A 309 13.45 22.26 12.99
N HIS A 310 14.22 21.21 13.33
CA HIS A 310 15.62 21.33 13.73
C HIS A 310 16.56 21.33 12.53
N LEU A 311 16.35 20.47 11.55
CA LEU A 311 17.25 20.28 10.43
C LEU A 311 17.21 21.44 9.42
N ALA A 312 16.05 21.97 9.06
CA ALA A 312 15.91 22.95 8.01
C ALA A 312 16.64 24.29 8.30
N PRO A 313 16.60 24.85 9.53
CA PRO A 313 17.38 26.05 9.87
C PRO A 313 18.89 25.83 9.74
N ILE A 314 19.38 24.64 10.15
CA ILE A 314 20.80 24.29 10.07
C ILE A 314 21.24 24.22 8.60
N ILE A 315 20.47 23.53 7.77
CA ILE A 315 20.74 23.43 6.32
C ILE A 315 20.76 24.81 5.67
N LYS A 316 19.80 25.68 6.02
CA LYS A 316 19.76 27.05 5.51
C LYS A 316 21.01 27.82 5.90
N ALA A 317 21.37 27.83 7.18
CA ALA A 317 22.56 28.50 7.68
C ALA A 317 23.85 27.97 7.01
N ARG A 318 23.97 26.67 6.83
CA ARG A 318 25.11 26.05 6.18
C ARG A 318 25.19 26.36 4.68
N ARG A 319 24.06 26.54 3.99
CA ARG A 319 24.05 27.02 2.59
C ARG A 319 24.59 28.43 2.46
N GLU A 320 24.25 29.31 3.37
CA GLU A 320 24.67 30.71 3.39
C GLU A 320 26.10 30.89 3.91
N SER A 321 26.61 30.00 4.73
CA SER A 321 27.96 30.06 5.30
C SER A 321 29.03 29.81 4.24
N LYS A 322 30.17 30.53 4.35
CA LYS A 322 31.38 30.29 3.59
C LYS A 322 32.33 29.27 4.20
N ALA A 323 32.04 28.83 5.44
CA ALA A 323 32.87 27.83 6.13
C ALA A 323 32.72 26.44 5.48
N ASP A 324 33.78 25.67 5.44
CA ASP A 324 33.76 24.28 5.05
C ASP A 324 33.20 23.42 6.20
N VAL A 325 31.92 23.09 6.11
CA VAL A 325 31.20 22.27 7.08
C VAL A 325 30.85 20.88 6.49
N GLY A 326 31.36 20.59 5.29
CA GLY A 326 31.00 19.39 4.53
C GLY A 326 31.42 18.08 5.19
N GLN A 327 32.36 18.10 6.11
CA GLN A 327 32.86 16.94 6.85
C GLN A 327 32.07 16.65 8.14
N THR A 328 31.20 17.57 8.59
CA THR A 328 30.42 17.34 9.83
C THR A 328 29.58 16.07 9.71
N PRO A 329 29.75 15.06 10.61
CA PRO A 329 29.01 13.84 10.55
C PRO A 329 27.51 14.04 10.86
N PHE A 330 26.68 13.37 10.06
CA PHE A 330 25.28 13.11 10.38
C PHE A 330 25.09 11.60 10.40
N LEU A 331 24.97 11.03 11.59
CA LEU A 331 24.91 9.58 11.79
C LEU A 331 23.45 9.16 12.04
N TRP A 332 23.01 8.10 11.36
CA TRP A 332 21.73 7.44 11.65
C TRP A 332 21.99 5.97 11.95
N LEU A 333 21.87 5.59 13.22
CA LEU A 333 22.04 4.23 13.71
C LEU A 333 20.67 3.57 13.82
N ALA A 334 20.45 2.51 13.05
CA ALA A 334 19.22 1.74 13.07
C ALA A 334 19.22 0.73 14.24
N PRO A 335 18.05 0.47 14.86
CA PRO A 335 17.92 -0.55 15.90
C PRO A 335 17.82 -1.95 15.29
N SER A 336 18.02 -2.98 16.12
CA SER A 336 17.79 -4.39 15.74
C SER A 336 16.33 -4.81 15.84
N ASP A 337 15.40 -3.88 15.87
CA ASP A 337 13.95 -4.15 15.91
C ASP A 337 13.44 -4.71 14.57
N PRO A 338 12.72 -5.87 14.54
CA PRO A 338 12.23 -6.48 13.31
C PRO A 338 11.18 -5.64 12.57
N TYR A 339 10.53 -4.71 13.25
CA TYR A 339 9.52 -3.83 12.67
C TYR A 339 10.10 -2.52 12.15
N TRP A 340 11.33 -2.18 12.54
CA TRP A 340 11.99 -0.97 12.07
C TRP A 340 12.18 -0.97 10.56
N GLY A 341 11.85 0.15 9.93
CA GLY A 341 12.04 0.32 8.49
C GLY A 341 11.04 -0.42 7.61
N LYS A 342 10.08 -1.14 8.17
CA LYS A 342 9.07 -1.87 7.40
C LYS A 342 7.94 -0.96 6.88
N SER A 343 8.33 0.26 6.44
CA SER A 343 7.45 1.25 5.83
C SER A 343 8.15 1.92 4.65
N SER A 344 7.38 2.24 3.61
CA SER A 344 7.87 3.02 2.44
C SER A 344 8.37 4.42 2.85
N ASN A 345 7.88 4.95 3.96
CA ASN A 345 8.31 6.24 4.49
C ASN A 345 9.81 6.29 4.77
N LEU A 346 10.42 5.22 5.31
CA LEU A 346 11.85 5.20 5.59
C LEU A 346 12.70 5.54 4.36
N GLN A 347 12.41 4.91 3.22
CA GLN A 347 13.16 5.13 1.98
C GLN A 347 13.07 6.58 1.47
N VAL A 348 11.89 7.18 1.64
CA VAL A 348 11.67 8.60 1.30
C VAL A 348 12.56 9.48 2.19
N ARG A 349 12.57 9.22 3.50
CA ARG A 349 13.35 10.03 4.47
C ARG A 349 14.86 9.86 4.32
N VAL A 350 15.31 8.65 4.06
CA VAL A 350 16.71 8.38 3.72
C VAL A 350 17.12 9.18 2.47
N SER A 351 16.33 9.12 1.41
CA SER A 351 16.59 9.88 0.18
C SER A 351 16.59 11.39 0.41
N GLU A 352 15.71 11.90 1.28
CA GLU A 352 15.70 13.32 1.66
C GLU A 352 17.02 13.72 2.36
N ILE A 353 17.47 12.97 3.39
CA ILE A 353 18.74 13.27 4.08
C ILE A 353 19.91 13.25 3.11
N LEU A 354 19.99 12.23 2.26
CA LEU A 354 21.07 12.10 1.30
C LEU A 354 21.06 13.25 0.27
N SER A 355 19.89 13.67 -0.20
CA SER A 355 19.74 14.76 -1.17
C SER A 355 20.07 16.13 -0.57
N MET A 356 19.74 16.36 0.70
CA MET A 356 20.04 17.61 1.40
C MET A 356 21.50 17.74 1.80
N ALA A 357 22.29 16.67 1.77
CA ALA A 357 23.69 16.66 2.21
C ALA A 357 24.63 17.50 1.34
N SER A 358 24.23 17.82 0.12
CA SER A 358 25.06 18.59 -0.80
C SER A 358 24.23 19.52 -1.69
N THR A 359 24.83 20.63 -2.11
CA THR A 359 24.36 21.46 -3.21
C THR A 359 25.23 21.20 -4.43
N LYS A 360 24.96 21.88 -5.57
CA LYS A 360 25.83 21.82 -6.74
C LYS A 360 27.24 22.36 -6.47
N GLU A 361 27.39 23.21 -5.47
CA GLU A 361 28.63 23.97 -5.21
C GLU A 361 29.42 23.42 -4.04
N LYS A 362 28.73 22.88 -3.01
CA LYS A 362 29.40 22.42 -1.79
C LYS A 362 28.65 21.31 -1.06
N ARG A 363 29.39 20.55 -0.29
CA ARG A 363 28.85 19.59 0.68
C ARG A 363 28.45 20.34 1.96
N LEU A 364 27.31 20.01 2.54
CA LEU A 364 26.77 20.65 3.74
C LEU A 364 27.02 19.81 5.00
N TYR A 365 27.01 18.48 4.87
CA TYR A 365 27.32 17.51 5.93
C TYR A 365 27.63 16.14 5.31
N SER A 366 28.11 15.21 6.12
CA SER A 366 28.45 13.85 5.72
C SER A 366 27.46 12.84 6.33
N PRO A 367 26.39 12.42 5.62
CA PRO A 367 25.46 11.44 6.12
C PRO A 367 26.04 10.03 6.07
N THR A 368 25.85 9.28 7.16
CA THR A 368 26.19 7.86 7.26
C THR A 368 25.04 7.14 7.96
N ILE A 369 24.55 6.07 7.34
CA ILE A 369 23.46 5.25 7.87
C ILE A 369 24.03 3.89 8.25
N TYR A 370 23.88 3.54 9.53
CA TYR A 370 24.33 2.27 10.08
C TYR A 370 23.16 1.31 10.25
N LEU A 371 23.29 0.12 9.65
CA LEU A 371 22.30 -0.95 9.71
C LEU A 371 22.83 -2.12 10.53
N PRO A 372 22.04 -2.71 11.45
CA PRO A 372 22.48 -3.76 12.32
C PRO A 372 22.78 -5.06 11.56
N VAL A 373 23.91 -5.68 11.90
CA VAL A 373 24.32 -7.00 11.45
C VAL A 373 24.89 -7.78 12.63
N SER A 374 24.72 -9.10 12.66
CA SER A 374 25.21 -9.92 13.77
C SER A 374 26.74 -10.05 13.80
N GLY A 375 27.41 -9.75 12.71
CA GLY A 375 28.87 -9.77 12.59
C GLY A 375 29.35 -9.49 11.16
N PRO A 376 30.69 -9.44 10.96
CA PRO A 376 31.27 -9.15 9.64
C PRO A 376 30.89 -10.16 8.56
N ASP A 377 30.61 -11.40 8.93
CA ASP A 377 30.29 -12.51 8.02
C ASP A 377 28.78 -12.69 7.79
N ASP A 378 27.94 -11.82 8.35
CA ASP A 378 26.49 -11.90 8.19
C ASP A 378 26.03 -11.43 6.80
N GLN A 379 26.35 -12.25 5.80
CA GLN A 379 25.98 -11.96 4.40
C GLN A 379 24.48 -12.00 4.15
N LYS A 380 23.73 -12.76 4.94
CA LYS A 380 22.27 -12.88 4.76
C LYS A 380 21.59 -11.56 5.09
N THR A 381 21.83 -11.02 6.25
CA THR A 381 21.28 -9.72 6.69
C THR A 381 21.80 -8.58 5.81
N ALA A 382 23.08 -8.59 5.46
CA ALA A 382 23.68 -7.62 4.57
C ALA A 382 23.00 -7.59 3.17
N ARG A 383 22.71 -8.78 2.58
CA ARG A 383 21.97 -8.87 1.31
C ARG A 383 20.53 -8.38 1.42
N GLN A 384 19.88 -8.65 2.57
CA GLN A 384 18.53 -8.16 2.82
C GLN A 384 18.51 -6.63 2.91
N TRP A 385 19.42 -6.03 3.67
CA TRP A 385 19.54 -4.56 3.76
C TRP A 385 19.86 -3.93 2.41
N LYS A 386 20.78 -4.52 1.64
CA LYS A 386 21.04 -4.07 0.27
C LYS A 386 19.78 -4.06 -0.58
N TRP A 387 19.03 -5.15 -0.53
CA TRP A 387 17.79 -5.27 -1.32
C TRP A 387 16.74 -4.24 -0.89
N GLU A 388 16.60 -3.98 0.41
CA GLU A 388 15.67 -2.98 0.95
C GLU A 388 16.12 -1.54 0.63
N PHE A 389 17.43 -1.27 0.63
CA PHE A 389 18.03 0.06 0.40
C PHE A 389 18.61 0.25 -1.01
N ASP A 390 18.22 -0.56 -1.98
CA ASP A 390 18.80 -0.64 -3.32
C ASP A 390 19.22 0.72 -3.95
N PRO A 391 18.41 1.80 -3.97
CA PRO A 391 18.84 3.07 -4.57
C PRO A 391 19.97 3.78 -3.82
N ASN A 392 20.16 3.49 -2.53
CA ASN A 392 21.05 4.19 -1.61
C ASN A 392 22.08 3.27 -0.97
N SER A 393 22.32 2.10 -1.54
CA SER A 393 23.18 1.06 -0.95
C SER A 393 24.65 1.46 -0.80
N ASP A 394 25.11 2.49 -1.50
CA ASP A 394 26.46 3.05 -1.39
C ASP A 394 26.66 3.97 -0.17
N LYS A 395 25.59 4.35 0.52
CA LYS A 395 25.57 5.25 1.69
C LYS A 395 25.21 4.55 2.99
N VAL A 396 25.01 3.23 2.97
CA VAL A 396 24.68 2.43 4.14
C VAL A 396 25.89 1.59 4.55
N TYR A 397 26.07 1.44 5.87
CA TYR A 397 27.18 0.73 6.49
C TYR A 397 26.67 -0.29 7.51
N GLY A 398 27.41 -1.35 7.75
CA GLY A 398 27.10 -2.33 8.78
C GLY A 398 27.52 -1.82 10.16
N LEU A 399 26.69 -2.10 11.16
CA LEU A 399 26.98 -1.91 12.58
C LEU A 399 26.75 -3.23 13.30
N ILE A 400 27.68 -3.68 14.13
CA ILE A 400 27.41 -4.84 15.00
C ILE A 400 26.23 -4.49 15.89
N GLU A 401 25.21 -5.37 15.91
CA GLU A 401 24.04 -5.18 16.76
C GLU A 401 24.41 -5.20 18.26
N GLY A 402 23.60 -4.49 19.07
CA GLY A 402 23.83 -4.40 20.52
C GLY A 402 24.12 -3.00 21.05
N PHE A 403 24.22 -1.98 20.18
CA PHE A 403 24.35 -0.59 20.64
C PHE A 403 23.17 -0.22 21.55
N LEU A 404 23.48 0.18 22.80
CA LEU A 404 22.46 0.48 23.83
C LEU A 404 21.41 -0.64 23.98
N GLY A 405 21.82 -1.91 23.99
CA GLY A 405 20.92 -3.05 24.07
C GLY A 405 20.27 -3.44 22.74
N GLY A 406 20.66 -2.80 21.63
CA GLY A 406 20.23 -3.16 20.28
C GLY A 406 18.88 -2.56 19.81
N ASN A 407 18.07 -2.03 20.72
CA ASN A 407 16.72 -1.56 20.40
C ASN A 407 16.56 -0.04 20.49
N VAL A 408 17.65 0.70 20.29
CA VAL A 408 17.67 2.17 20.30
C VAL A 408 18.11 2.68 18.94
N GLU A 409 17.25 3.48 18.33
CA GLU A 409 17.53 4.23 17.11
C GLU A 409 18.10 5.60 17.46
N VAL A 410 19.19 5.99 16.81
CA VAL A 410 19.78 7.32 17.05
C VAL A 410 20.09 8.02 15.76
N MET A 411 19.61 9.27 15.64
CA MET A 411 20.08 10.23 14.65
C MET A 411 20.91 11.30 15.36
N HIS A 412 22.19 11.38 15.04
CA HIS A 412 23.11 12.31 15.68
C HIS A 412 23.72 13.25 14.65
N PHE A 413 23.40 14.55 14.76
CA PHE A 413 24.03 15.58 13.99
C PHE A 413 25.02 16.33 14.89
N GLU A 414 26.29 16.10 14.67
CA GLU A 414 27.37 16.58 15.55
C GLU A 414 27.27 18.10 15.79
N GLY A 415 27.25 18.47 17.07
CA GLY A 415 27.16 19.87 17.52
C GLY A 415 25.81 20.57 17.34
N GLU A 416 24.83 19.90 16.72
CA GLU A 416 23.56 20.51 16.36
C GLU A 416 22.39 19.94 17.15
N PHE A 417 22.05 18.65 16.93
CA PHE A 417 20.95 17.97 17.62
C PHE A 417 21.14 16.46 17.63
N VAL A 418 20.37 15.81 18.50
CA VAL A 418 20.21 14.35 18.51
C VAL A 418 18.72 14.00 18.58
N ALA A 419 18.32 12.95 17.84
CA ALA A 419 17.05 12.27 18.03
C ALA A 419 17.33 10.85 18.51
N VAL A 420 16.67 10.42 19.58
CA VAL A 420 16.77 9.07 20.15
C VAL A 420 15.38 8.46 20.17
N VAL A 421 15.26 7.22 19.68
CA VAL A 421 14.00 6.47 19.69
C VAL A 421 14.23 5.10 20.30
N TYR A 422 13.47 4.78 21.31
CA TYR A 422 13.45 3.50 22.00
C TYR A 422 12.36 2.62 21.40
N HIS A 423 12.73 1.46 20.85
CA HIS A 423 11.81 0.49 20.27
C HIS A 423 11.41 -0.53 21.33
N VAL A 424 10.40 -0.20 22.12
CA VAL A 424 9.98 -0.99 23.28
C VAL A 424 9.10 -2.15 22.83
N SER A 425 9.50 -3.38 23.15
CA SER A 425 8.70 -4.58 22.93
C SER A 425 7.93 -4.95 24.20
N LEU A 426 6.62 -4.92 24.14
CA LEU A 426 5.68 -5.29 25.21
C LEU A 426 4.62 -6.22 24.62
N PRO A 427 4.94 -7.49 24.36
CA PRO A 427 4.08 -8.40 23.57
C PRO A 427 2.70 -8.67 24.20
N ASP A 428 2.58 -8.56 25.52
CA ASP A 428 1.29 -8.70 26.22
C ASP A 428 0.35 -7.51 26.00
N SER A 429 0.88 -6.36 25.56
CA SER A 429 0.12 -5.11 25.39
C SER A 429 0.06 -4.66 23.93
N TYR A 430 1.11 -4.87 23.15
CA TYR A 430 1.24 -4.37 21.79
C TYR A 430 1.72 -5.47 20.83
N PRO A 431 1.04 -5.65 19.68
CA PRO A 431 1.42 -6.67 18.69
C PRO A 431 2.74 -6.36 17.94
N VAL A 432 3.23 -5.11 18.04
CA VAL A 432 4.48 -4.64 17.43
C VAL A 432 5.22 -3.75 18.43
N SER A 433 6.50 -3.50 18.20
CA SER A 433 7.26 -2.56 19.03
C SER A 433 6.58 -1.18 19.08
N LEU A 434 6.69 -0.55 20.24
CA LEU A 434 6.21 0.81 20.47
C LEU A 434 7.42 1.75 20.46
N PRO A 435 7.65 2.49 19.36
CA PRO A 435 8.69 3.49 19.29
C PRO A 435 8.29 4.72 20.10
N ILE A 436 9.12 5.12 21.04
CA ILE A 436 8.97 6.35 21.80
C ILE A 436 10.32 7.05 21.90
N GLY A 437 10.36 8.34 21.69
CA GLY A 437 11.64 9.03 21.64
C GLY A 437 11.55 10.52 21.84
N PHE A 438 12.69 11.16 21.71
CA PHE A 438 12.82 12.61 21.80
C PHE A 438 13.83 13.15 20.78
N ILE A 439 13.67 14.43 20.45
CA ILE A 439 14.66 15.25 19.75
C ILE A 439 15.18 16.29 20.73
N SER A 440 16.52 16.46 20.83
CA SER A 440 17.13 17.46 21.67
C SER A 440 18.23 18.23 20.95
N ALA A 441 18.25 19.54 21.09
CA ALA A 441 19.34 20.43 20.68
C ALA A 441 20.15 20.93 21.89
N ASP A 442 20.04 20.27 23.04
CA ASP A 442 20.87 20.52 24.19
C ASP A 442 22.27 19.99 23.94
N LYS A 443 23.29 20.86 24.14
CA LYS A 443 24.68 20.52 23.80
C LYS A 443 25.25 19.40 24.66
N ASP A 444 24.83 19.31 25.92
CA ASP A 444 25.32 18.28 26.83
C ASP A 444 24.77 16.90 26.43
N VAL A 445 23.49 16.86 26.07
CA VAL A 445 22.84 15.63 25.56
C VAL A 445 23.46 15.21 24.23
N VAL A 446 23.61 16.15 23.27
CA VAL A 446 24.22 15.88 21.96
C VAL A 446 25.63 15.33 22.13
N SER A 447 26.46 15.96 22.98
CA SER A 447 27.84 15.53 23.22
C SER A 447 27.91 14.20 23.96
N SER A 448 27.00 13.94 24.91
CA SER A 448 26.96 12.68 25.67
C SER A 448 26.61 11.52 24.75
N VAL A 449 25.56 11.64 23.95
CA VAL A 449 25.17 10.59 22.98
C VAL A 449 26.27 10.41 21.92
N GLY A 450 26.89 11.50 21.44
CA GLY A 450 28.02 11.41 20.51
C GLY A 450 29.18 10.59 21.06
N ARG A 451 29.53 10.75 22.34
CA ARG A 451 30.56 9.93 23.01
C ARG A 451 30.18 8.46 23.09
N LEU A 452 28.93 8.14 23.42
CA LEU A 452 28.44 6.74 23.44
C LEU A 452 28.60 6.09 22.08
N ILE A 453 28.23 6.79 21.00
CA ILE A 453 28.37 6.30 19.62
C ILE A 453 29.87 6.07 19.31
N THR A 454 30.72 7.07 19.53
CA THR A 454 32.16 6.97 19.24
C THR A 454 32.81 5.80 20.00
N THR A 455 32.53 5.70 21.30
CA THR A 455 33.05 4.60 22.13
C THR A 455 32.58 3.24 21.60
N TYR A 456 31.32 3.11 21.20
CA TYR A 456 30.80 1.86 20.64
C TYR A 456 31.47 1.50 19.31
N LEU A 457 31.62 2.46 18.41
CA LEU A 457 32.27 2.26 17.10
C LEU A 457 33.76 1.87 17.29
N GLU A 458 34.49 2.52 18.20
CA GLU A 458 35.88 2.26 18.45
C GLU A 458 36.11 0.90 19.15
N CYS A 459 35.21 0.47 20.03
CA CYS A 459 35.31 -0.80 20.74
C CYS A 459 34.81 -2.01 19.96
N SER A 460 34.10 -1.80 18.85
CA SER A 460 33.56 -2.89 18.04
C SER A 460 34.66 -3.55 17.21
N SER A 461 34.98 -4.79 17.52
CA SER A 461 36.08 -5.55 16.92
C SER A 461 35.84 -6.06 15.48
N GLY A 462 34.76 -5.72 14.87
CA GLY A 462 34.32 -6.28 13.59
C GLY A 462 34.50 -5.38 12.37
N PHE A 463 35.05 -4.16 12.54
CA PHE A 463 35.24 -3.24 11.42
C PHE A 463 36.52 -3.57 10.64
N GLU A 464 36.40 -4.25 9.51
CA GLU A 464 37.52 -4.44 8.57
C GLU A 464 37.94 -3.16 7.86
N ARG A 465 37.01 -2.18 7.76
CA ARG A 465 37.23 -0.87 7.17
C ARG A 465 36.72 0.21 8.12
N PRO A 466 37.27 1.42 8.06
CA PRO A 466 36.75 2.50 8.86
C PRO A 466 35.22 2.63 8.69
N ASN A 467 34.50 2.48 9.80
CA ASN A 467 33.04 2.70 9.89
C ASN A 467 32.15 1.73 9.10
N ASP A 468 32.60 0.51 8.76
CA ASP A 468 31.77 -0.50 8.09
C ASP A 468 32.06 -1.89 8.63
N CYS A 469 31.11 -2.44 9.37
CA CYS A 469 31.13 -3.83 9.81
C CYS A 469 30.50 -4.71 8.72
N GLY A 470 31.35 -5.51 8.05
CA GLY A 470 30.92 -6.38 6.96
C GLY A 470 30.96 -5.71 5.57
N LEU A 471 30.13 -6.20 4.65
CA LEU A 471 30.24 -5.88 3.22
C LEU A 471 29.16 -4.95 2.69
N LEU A 472 28.42 -4.23 3.57
CA LEU A 472 27.28 -3.42 3.13
C LEU A 472 27.69 -2.35 2.11
N SER A 473 28.78 -1.63 2.35
CA SER A 473 29.28 -0.62 1.42
C SER A 473 29.84 -1.18 0.09
N ARG A 474 30.17 -2.47 0.05
CA ARG A 474 30.69 -3.14 -1.17
C ARG A 474 29.57 -3.52 -2.13
N PHE A 475 28.36 -3.75 -1.64
CA PHE A 475 27.24 -4.20 -2.48
C PHE A 475 26.68 -3.13 -3.41
N GLY A 476 27.03 -1.87 -3.26
CA GLY A 476 26.60 -0.77 -4.14
C GLY A 476 27.50 -0.56 -5.36
N ARG A 477 28.64 -1.21 -5.44
CA ARG A 477 29.53 -1.14 -6.60
C ARG A 477 29.28 -2.37 -7.48
N ASN A 478 28.74 -2.15 -8.67
CA ASN A 478 28.72 -3.18 -9.70
C ASN A 478 30.19 -3.55 -9.98
N GLU A 479 30.62 -4.74 -9.58
CA GLU A 479 31.71 -5.44 -10.21
C GLU A 479 31.18 -6.14 -11.47
#